data_615e960773f06dbbe93fb233cd4f14d4
#
_entry.id   615e960773f06dbbe93fb233cd4f14d4
#
_cell.length_a   1.000
_cell.length_b   1.000
_cell.length_c   1.000
_cell.angle_alpha   90.00
_cell.angle_beta   90.00
_cell.angle_gamma   90.00
#
_symmetry.space_group_name_H-M   'P 1'
#
loop_
_entity.id
_entity.type
_entity.pdbx_description
1 polymer ?
#
loop_
_entity_poly.entity_id
_entity_poly.type
_entity_poly.pdbx_seq_one_letter_code
_entity_poly.pdbx_strand_id
1 'polypeptide(L)'
;IIFEDINKAYMGEKLEKESYTGFDAALDEEQQMKEGKYKKAEKYYDSIFEGIETESLPMPDLNGKAPEKGYLEKTMGLKEEAILSYCEKLGVTPNILFTGLFGILMAKYSNAEDSLFSTIYNGRNDSRLENTVCMLVKTLPVYCKFDPKTTVQAYMAELSEQMLSSMANDIFPFSDICAKYGLNSDLTFAYQAELSDDYPIGDTIARGHDLSLDMAKMPLLIQVREYNHTYVLTAEYRSDMYSQAFIDGILDSYEAAMSSALKTKYVSEISVISQSGVNKIAEFNHTENEFGRSKTISDMFDELAETIPDHTAVVFKDRKYTYKELDELSDRLGKYIASQGIGREDVVSILIPRCEYMAIAPMGVIKAGAAYQPLDPTYPKDRLMYMLEDSAAKLLIADRELLPLVDGYQGPVLFTDEIPQLEERDVELKKPELHDLFILLYTSGPTGVPKGCMLEYGN
;
A
#
# COMPACT_ATOMS: atom_id res chain seq x y z
N ILE A 1 13.92 43.22 0.69
CA ILE A 1 15.05 44.08 1.17
C ILE A 1 15.98 44.39 -0.01
N ILE A 2 16.81 43.41 -0.52
CA ILE A 2 17.84 43.68 -1.53
C ILE A 2 17.26 44.35 -2.79
N PHE A 3 16.16 43.86 -3.33
CA PHE A 3 15.51 44.44 -4.52
C PHE A 3 14.90 45.83 -4.24
N GLU A 4 14.36 46.03 -3.05
CA GLU A 4 13.88 47.34 -2.60
C GLU A 4 15.02 48.34 -2.47
N ASP A 5 16.16 47.94 -1.92
CA ASP A 5 17.34 48.79 -1.80
C ASP A 5 17.97 49.08 -3.19
N ILE A 6 17.98 48.07 -4.07
CA ILE A 6 18.39 48.29 -5.49
C ILE A 6 17.47 49.32 -6.15
N ASN A 7 16.16 49.22 -5.97
CA ASN A 7 15.22 50.19 -6.55
C ASN A 7 15.44 51.60 -5.98
N LYS A 8 15.54 51.73 -4.63
CA LYS A 8 15.85 53.02 -3.99
C LYS A 8 17.14 53.61 -4.49
N ALA A 9 18.20 52.83 -4.57
CA ALA A 9 19.50 53.28 -5.11
C ALA A 9 19.40 53.72 -6.58
N TYR A 10 18.66 52.97 -7.41
CA TYR A 10 18.42 53.29 -8.81
C TYR A 10 17.65 54.60 -8.97
N MET A 11 16.70 54.88 -8.11
CA MET A 11 15.93 56.12 -8.05
C MET A 11 16.72 57.30 -7.45
N GLY A 12 17.96 57.08 -7.00
CA GLY A 12 18.81 58.07 -6.39
C GLY A 12 18.47 58.39 -4.93
N GLU A 13 17.70 57.55 -4.30
CA GLU A 13 17.35 57.64 -2.88
C GLU A 13 18.54 57.19 -2.01
N LYS A 14 18.64 57.82 -0.82
CA LYS A 14 19.66 57.42 0.14
C LYS A 14 19.24 56.17 0.88
N LEU A 15 20.07 55.12 0.79
CA LEU A 15 19.86 53.91 1.58
C LEU A 15 20.07 54.16 3.06
N GLU A 16 19.21 53.57 3.88
CA GLU A 16 19.37 53.56 5.32
C GLU A 16 20.50 52.59 5.70
N LYS A 17 21.27 53.01 6.72
CA LYS A 17 22.28 52.11 7.28
C LYS A 17 21.62 50.99 8.06
N GLU A 18 22.02 49.76 7.79
CA GLU A 18 21.60 48.61 8.57
C GLU A 18 21.90 48.83 10.05
N SER A 19 20.86 48.73 10.90
CA SER A 19 20.96 49.01 12.36
C SER A 19 21.40 47.77 13.14
N TYR A 20 21.16 46.59 12.60
CA TYR A 20 21.53 45.30 13.16
C TYR A 20 22.02 44.40 12.03
N THR A 21 23.25 43.98 12.11
CA THR A 21 23.93 43.27 11.01
C THR A 21 23.98 41.75 11.26
N GLY A 22 24.35 40.96 10.25
CA GLY A 22 24.63 39.54 10.40
C GLY A 22 25.73 39.22 11.41
N PHE A 23 26.68 40.18 11.65
CA PHE A 23 27.71 40.04 12.69
C PHE A 23 27.10 40.20 14.09
N ASP A 24 26.17 41.15 14.27
CA ASP A 24 25.48 41.35 15.53
C ASP A 24 24.65 40.10 15.85
N ALA A 25 23.98 39.55 14.89
CA ALA A 25 23.22 38.29 15.02
C ALA A 25 24.12 37.12 15.47
N ALA A 26 25.30 36.97 14.87
CA ALA A 26 26.25 35.92 15.24
C ALA A 26 26.81 36.10 16.66
N LEU A 27 27.08 37.33 17.06
CA LEU A 27 27.52 37.65 18.44
C LEU A 27 26.41 37.37 19.48
N ASP A 28 25.16 37.70 19.17
CA ASP A 28 24.01 37.39 20.01
C ASP A 28 23.84 35.86 20.14
N GLU A 29 24.00 35.09 19.06
CA GLU A 29 23.91 33.62 19.08
C GLU A 29 25.05 33.04 19.96
N GLU A 30 26.30 33.53 19.83
CA GLU A 30 27.42 33.13 20.69
C GLU A 30 27.14 33.42 22.18
N GLN A 31 26.57 34.57 22.46
CA GLN A 31 26.19 34.94 23.83
C GLN A 31 25.11 34.00 24.38
N GLN A 32 24.08 33.68 23.58
CA GLN A 32 23.03 32.74 23.95
C GLN A 32 23.57 31.33 24.23
N MET A 33 24.58 30.88 23.45
CA MET A 33 25.28 29.62 23.71
C MET A 33 25.99 29.62 25.06
N LYS A 34 26.68 30.73 25.41
CA LYS A 34 27.34 30.89 26.72
C LYS A 34 26.34 30.90 27.88
N GLU A 35 25.15 31.42 27.69
CA GLU A 35 24.05 31.42 28.65
C GLU A 35 23.34 30.06 28.79
N GLY A 36 23.78 29.05 28.04
CA GLY A 36 23.28 27.68 28.13
C GLY A 36 22.01 27.39 27.34
N LYS A 37 21.58 28.30 26.46
CA LYS A 37 20.40 28.08 25.60
C LYS A 37 20.56 26.88 24.68
N TYR A 38 21.79 26.63 24.18
CA TYR A 38 22.10 25.45 23.40
C TYR A 38 21.73 24.13 24.11
N LYS A 39 22.15 23.98 25.38
CA LYS A 39 21.82 22.79 26.19
C LYS A 39 20.32 22.68 26.52
N LYS A 40 19.63 23.83 26.63
CA LYS A 40 18.18 23.81 26.82
C LYS A 40 17.47 23.34 25.55
N ALA A 41 17.91 23.82 24.39
CA ALA A 41 17.38 23.39 23.08
C ALA A 41 17.68 21.91 22.83
N GLU A 42 18.88 21.44 23.17
CA GLU A 42 19.22 20.02 23.10
C GLU A 42 18.23 19.15 23.89
N LYS A 43 17.93 19.53 25.16
CA LYS A 43 16.95 18.80 25.98
C LYS A 43 15.52 18.83 25.41
N TYR A 44 15.16 19.89 24.72
CA TYR A 44 13.87 19.95 24.02
C TYR A 44 13.82 18.88 22.93
N TYR A 45 14.85 18.76 22.11
CA TYR A 45 14.92 17.76 21.07
C TYR A 45 15.09 16.32 21.62
N ASP A 46 15.75 16.13 22.78
CA ASP A 46 15.76 14.85 23.50
C ASP A 46 14.32 14.39 23.79
N SER A 47 13.44 15.29 24.21
CA SER A 47 12.05 14.95 24.53
C SER A 47 11.20 14.56 23.31
N ILE A 48 11.65 14.89 22.09
CA ILE A 48 10.95 14.56 20.84
C ILE A 48 11.56 13.32 20.18
N PHE A 49 12.89 13.26 20.07
CA PHE A 49 13.56 12.32 19.18
C PHE A 49 14.25 11.14 19.87
N GLU A 50 14.34 11.13 21.20
CA GLU A 50 14.95 9.99 21.90
C GLU A 50 14.13 8.71 21.68
N GLY A 51 14.74 7.72 21.02
CA GLY A 51 14.09 6.42 20.70
C GLY A 51 13.16 6.44 19.50
N ILE A 52 13.17 7.49 18.67
CA ILE A 52 12.45 7.52 17.40
C ILE A 52 13.31 6.88 16.31
N GLU A 53 12.74 5.85 15.67
CA GLU A 53 13.32 5.14 14.52
C GLU A 53 12.29 5.17 13.38
N THR A 54 12.08 6.35 12.78
CA THR A 54 11.09 6.52 11.72
C THR A 54 11.77 6.94 10.43
N GLU A 55 11.53 6.20 9.37
CA GLU A 55 11.93 6.53 8.01
C GLU A 55 10.67 6.83 7.18
N SER A 56 10.55 8.06 6.70
CA SER A 56 9.35 8.55 6.01
C SER A 56 9.57 8.82 4.52
N LEU A 57 10.77 8.61 4.02
CA LEU A 57 11.03 8.70 2.59
C LEU A 57 10.28 7.57 1.88
N PRO A 58 9.41 7.87 0.89
CA PRO A 58 8.73 6.84 0.13
C PRO A 58 9.71 5.88 -0.55
N MET A 59 9.37 4.59 -0.57
CA MET A 59 10.21 3.60 -1.24
C MET A 59 10.37 3.95 -2.73
N PRO A 60 11.62 4.00 -3.24
CA PRO A 60 11.86 4.28 -4.65
C PRO A 60 11.19 3.26 -5.57
N ASP A 61 10.62 3.72 -6.68
CA ASP A 61 10.08 2.87 -7.74
C ASP A 61 11.09 2.59 -8.85
N LEU A 62 12.28 3.24 -8.81
CA LEU A 62 13.38 3.05 -9.73
C LEU A 62 14.68 2.66 -8.99
N ASN A 63 15.61 2.03 -9.70
CA ASN A 63 16.92 1.62 -9.20
C ASN A 63 18.05 2.21 -10.06
N GLY A 64 18.02 3.52 -10.26
CA GLY A 64 19.06 4.23 -11.00
C GLY A 64 20.34 4.44 -10.20
N LYS A 65 21.35 5.04 -10.83
CA LYS A 65 22.67 5.31 -10.22
C LYS A 65 23.17 6.74 -10.37
N ALA A 66 22.47 7.56 -11.15
CA ALA A 66 22.88 8.94 -11.42
C ALA A 66 21.89 9.92 -10.78
N PRO A 67 22.30 10.79 -9.84
CA PRO A 67 21.43 11.69 -9.12
C PRO A 67 21.00 12.90 -9.98
N GLU A 68 20.33 12.65 -11.09
CA GLU A 68 19.74 13.69 -11.93
C GLU A 68 18.52 14.31 -11.26
N LYS A 69 18.29 15.58 -11.51
CA LYS A 69 17.14 16.32 -10.97
C LYS A 69 15.90 16.09 -11.83
N GLY A 70 14.84 15.55 -11.20
CA GLY A 70 13.48 15.64 -11.69
C GLY A 70 12.77 16.86 -11.10
N TYR A 71 11.89 17.47 -11.88
CA TYR A 71 11.03 18.57 -11.44
C TYR A 71 9.62 18.39 -11.97
N LEU A 72 8.64 18.59 -11.10
CA LEU A 72 7.24 18.56 -11.45
C LEU A 72 6.51 19.69 -10.74
N GLU A 73 5.60 20.36 -11.46
CA GLU A 73 4.77 21.43 -10.93
C GLU A 73 3.30 21.15 -11.23
N LYS A 74 2.43 21.41 -10.25
CA LYS A 74 1.01 21.22 -10.36
C LYS A 74 0.23 22.28 -9.60
N THR A 75 -0.67 22.97 -10.28
CA THR A 75 -1.61 23.88 -9.64
C THR A 75 -2.73 23.10 -8.98
N MET A 76 -3.03 23.36 -7.72
CA MET A 76 -4.15 22.74 -7.00
C MET A 76 -5.48 23.22 -7.57
N GLY A 77 -6.43 22.31 -7.72
CA GLY A 77 -7.81 22.64 -8.14
C GLY A 77 -8.68 23.20 -7.01
N LEU A 78 -8.21 23.17 -5.75
CA LEU A 78 -8.91 23.73 -4.60
C LEU A 78 -8.76 25.25 -4.55
N LYS A 79 -9.87 25.93 -4.26
CA LYS A 79 -9.87 27.38 -4.09
C LYS A 79 -9.19 27.78 -2.78
N GLU A 80 -8.35 28.82 -2.85
CA GLU A 80 -7.68 29.41 -1.69
C GLU A 80 -8.67 29.75 -0.57
N GLU A 81 -9.80 30.39 -0.89
CA GLU A 81 -10.84 30.76 0.08
C GLU A 81 -11.33 29.57 0.93
N ALA A 82 -11.46 28.39 0.32
CA ALA A 82 -11.88 27.18 1.04
C ALA A 82 -10.83 26.73 2.05
N ILE A 83 -9.55 26.81 1.69
CA ILE A 83 -8.41 26.45 2.53
C ILE A 83 -8.29 27.47 3.69
N LEU A 84 -8.35 28.77 3.38
CA LEU A 84 -8.26 29.83 4.40
C LEU A 84 -9.40 29.75 5.41
N SER A 85 -10.65 29.55 4.93
CA SER A 85 -11.81 29.37 5.82
C SER A 85 -11.66 28.14 6.72
N TYR A 86 -11.05 27.08 6.21
CA TYR A 86 -10.78 25.88 7.01
C TYR A 86 -9.67 26.11 8.03
N CYS A 87 -8.61 26.82 7.67
CA CYS A 87 -7.57 27.24 8.60
C CYS A 87 -8.13 28.08 9.75
N GLU A 88 -9.00 29.05 9.43
CA GLU A 88 -9.69 29.87 10.45
C GLU A 88 -10.52 29.01 11.41
N LYS A 89 -11.27 28.06 10.87
CA LYS A 89 -12.07 27.11 11.68
C LYS A 89 -11.20 26.25 12.59
N LEU A 90 -10.02 25.84 12.15
CA LEU A 90 -9.08 25.05 12.95
C LEU A 90 -8.25 25.90 13.91
N GLY A 91 -8.14 27.20 13.67
CA GLY A 91 -7.28 28.13 14.44
C GLY A 91 -5.79 27.99 14.11
N VAL A 92 -5.46 27.63 12.85
CA VAL A 92 -4.07 27.43 12.39
C VAL A 92 -3.78 28.21 11.10
N THR A 93 -2.50 28.34 10.76
CA THR A 93 -2.09 28.94 9.49
C THR A 93 -2.11 27.94 8.34
N PRO A 94 -2.17 28.39 7.07
CA PRO A 94 -2.02 27.49 5.92
C PRO A 94 -0.74 26.64 5.98
N ASN A 95 0.39 27.22 6.41
CA ASN A 95 1.63 26.47 6.59
C ASN A 95 1.46 25.25 7.49
N ILE A 96 0.80 25.43 8.65
CA ILE A 96 0.54 24.31 9.59
C ILE A 96 -0.37 23.27 8.97
N LEU A 97 -1.45 23.69 8.27
CA LEU A 97 -2.37 22.78 7.60
C LEU A 97 -1.64 21.95 6.53
N PHE A 98 -0.89 22.60 5.65
CA PHE A 98 -0.14 21.91 4.59
C PHE A 98 0.93 21.00 5.18
N THR A 99 1.71 21.47 6.16
CA THR A 99 2.75 20.66 6.83
C THR A 99 2.15 19.41 7.48
N GLY A 100 1.03 19.55 8.18
CA GLY A 100 0.36 18.43 8.86
C GLY A 100 -0.20 17.41 7.87
N LEU A 101 -0.81 17.86 6.78
CA LEU A 101 -1.31 16.95 5.74
C LEU A 101 -0.18 16.25 4.99
N PHE A 102 0.97 16.92 4.81
CA PHE A 102 2.16 16.27 4.28
C PHE A 102 2.65 15.15 5.20
N GLY A 103 2.68 15.39 6.51
CA GLY A 103 3.00 14.35 7.49
C GLY A 103 2.08 13.14 7.39
N ILE A 104 0.76 13.35 7.32
CA ILE A 104 -0.22 12.26 7.14
C ILE A 104 0.02 11.50 5.83
N LEU A 105 0.29 12.21 4.75
CA LEU A 105 0.57 11.62 3.44
C LEU A 105 1.80 10.71 3.51
N MET A 106 2.90 11.21 4.07
CA MET A 106 4.15 10.45 4.14
C MET A 106 4.03 9.22 5.03
N ALA A 107 3.34 9.31 6.17
CA ALA A 107 3.07 8.15 7.00
C ALA A 107 2.28 7.07 6.25
N LYS A 108 1.29 7.46 5.44
CA LYS A 108 0.53 6.50 4.61
C LYS A 108 1.38 5.89 3.49
N TYR A 109 2.27 6.65 2.86
CA TYR A 109 3.21 6.12 1.86
C TYR A 109 4.26 5.19 2.44
N SER A 110 4.67 5.41 3.70
CA SER A 110 5.60 4.56 4.44
C SER A 110 4.91 3.41 5.19
N ASN A 111 3.56 3.35 5.16
CA ASN A 111 2.75 2.41 5.94
C ASN A 111 3.09 2.45 7.44
N ALA A 112 3.31 3.64 7.97
CA ALA A 112 3.68 3.91 9.36
C ALA A 112 2.57 4.68 10.12
N GLU A 113 2.65 4.69 11.44
CA GLU A 113 1.74 5.45 12.33
C GLU A 113 2.29 6.85 12.65
N ASP A 114 3.47 7.18 12.13
CA ASP A 114 4.14 8.46 12.31
C ASP A 114 4.90 8.85 11.04
N SER A 115 5.40 10.07 11.01
CA SER A 115 6.30 10.55 9.97
C SER A 115 7.30 11.56 10.48
N LEU A 116 8.47 11.56 9.87
CA LEU A 116 9.59 12.45 10.17
C LEU A 116 10.17 13.02 8.88
N PHE A 117 10.25 14.33 8.80
CA PHE A 117 10.82 15.04 7.65
C PHE A 117 11.40 16.38 8.10
N SER A 118 12.12 17.05 7.24
CA SER A 118 12.61 18.39 7.50
C SER A 118 11.71 19.47 6.89
N THR A 119 11.68 20.65 7.51
CA THR A 119 11.07 21.86 6.94
C THR A 119 12.03 23.03 7.00
N ILE A 120 11.72 24.05 6.23
CA ILE A 120 12.54 25.26 6.12
C ILE A 120 11.76 26.45 6.65
N TYR A 121 12.42 27.28 7.47
CA TYR A 121 11.85 28.55 7.89
C TYR A 121 12.87 29.68 7.77
N ASN A 122 12.40 30.93 7.74
CA ASN A 122 13.21 32.09 7.41
C ASN A 122 14.19 32.55 8.50
N GLY A 123 14.09 31.99 9.71
CA GLY A 123 14.98 32.33 10.84
C GLY A 123 14.83 33.76 11.36
N ARG A 124 13.81 34.53 10.96
CA ARG A 124 13.58 35.92 11.32
C ARG A 124 12.54 36.03 12.44
N ASN A 125 12.84 35.40 13.59
CA ASN A 125 11.98 35.40 14.78
C ASN A 125 12.20 36.58 15.72
N ASP A 126 13.21 37.43 15.45
CA ASP A 126 13.52 38.66 16.15
C ASP A 126 13.29 39.87 15.23
N SER A 127 12.51 40.84 15.66
CA SER A 127 12.20 42.05 14.86
C SER A 127 13.43 42.82 14.40
N ARG A 128 14.56 42.73 15.14
CA ARG A 128 15.84 43.33 14.72
C ARG A 128 16.40 42.72 13.42
N LEU A 129 16.05 41.44 13.13
CA LEU A 129 16.48 40.70 11.96
C LEU A 129 15.68 41.02 10.69
N GLU A 130 14.57 41.73 10.79
CA GLU A 130 13.63 41.99 9.72
C GLU A 130 14.32 42.59 8.49
N ASN A 131 15.22 43.54 8.68
CA ASN A 131 15.94 44.24 7.62
C ASN A 131 17.43 43.83 7.52
N THR A 132 17.87 42.81 8.21
CA THR A 132 19.25 42.32 8.17
C THR A 132 19.54 41.54 6.87
N VAL A 133 20.60 41.93 6.18
CA VAL A 133 21.02 41.25 4.96
C VAL A 133 22.02 40.11 5.29
N CYS A 134 21.50 38.95 5.60
CA CYS A 134 22.31 37.73 5.79
C CYS A 134 21.47 36.47 5.58
N MET A 135 22.14 35.32 5.49
CA MET A 135 21.49 34.02 5.43
C MET A 135 21.02 33.62 6.83
N LEU A 136 19.72 33.67 7.06
CA LEU A 136 19.08 33.30 8.33
C LEU A 136 18.23 32.05 8.21
N VAL A 137 18.04 31.53 7.00
CA VAL A 137 17.21 30.35 6.75
C VAL A 137 17.74 29.17 7.56
N LYS A 138 16.86 28.52 8.30
CA LYS A 138 17.16 27.32 9.10
C LYS A 138 16.29 26.16 8.68
N THR A 139 16.84 24.95 8.86
CA THR A 139 16.11 23.70 8.69
C THR A 139 15.70 23.19 10.07
N LEU A 140 14.45 22.75 10.17
CA LEU A 140 13.90 22.16 11.39
C LEU A 140 13.34 20.78 11.10
N PRO A 141 13.52 19.79 12.00
CA PRO A 141 12.83 18.52 11.90
C PRO A 141 11.38 18.68 12.34
N VAL A 142 10.48 17.98 11.66
CA VAL A 142 9.06 17.88 11.97
C VAL A 142 8.73 16.42 12.20
N TYR A 143 8.24 16.11 13.39
CA TYR A 143 7.78 14.78 13.75
C TYR A 143 6.26 14.79 13.93
N CYS A 144 5.58 13.99 13.16
CA CYS A 144 4.13 13.85 13.21
C CYS A 144 3.77 12.44 13.68
N LYS A 145 3.02 12.36 14.78
CA LYS A 145 2.48 11.11 15.30
C LYS A 145 0.97 11.12 15.20
N PHE A 146 0.39 10.00 14.83
CA PHE A 146 -1.05 9.89 14.57
C PHE A 146 -1.71 8.89 15.51
N ASP A 147 -2.71 9.36 16.26
CA ASP A 147 -3.69 8.49 16.89
C ASP A 147 -4.95 8.51 16.00
N PRO A 148 -5.45 7.35 15.53
CA PRO A 148 -6.67 7.29 14.70
C PRO A 148 -7.89 7.99 15.30
N LYS A 149 -7.94 8.17 16.62
CA LYS A 149 -9.03 8.84 17.32
C LYS A 149 -8.85 10.34 17.47
N THR A 150 -7.68 10.87 17.09
CA THR A 150 -7.40 12.31 17.18
C THR A 150 -8.19 13.07 16.11
N THR A 151 -8.79 14.19 16.51
CA THR A 151 -9.45 15.09 15.54
C THR A 151 -8.40 15.85 14.73
N VAL A 152 -8.73 16.22 13.49
CA VAL A 152 -7.85 17.05 12.66
C VAL A 152 -7.47 18.35 13.39
N GLN A 153 -8.43 18.98 14.09
CA GLN A 153 -8.16 20.20 14.86
C GLN A 153 -7.12 19.99 15.96
N ALA A 154 -7.25 18.93 16.76
CA ALA A 154 -6.31 18.64 17.83
C ALA A 154 -4.90 18.33 17.30
N TYR A 155 -4.82 17.53 16.24
CA TYR A 155 -3.56 17.22 15.56
C TYR A 155 -2.85 18.47 15.02
N MET A 156 -3.59 19.36 14.33
CA MET A 156 -3.02 20.59 13.77
C MET A 156 -2.59 21.57 14.87
N ALA A 157 -3.32 21.62 16.00
CA ALA A 157 -2.93 22.45 17.15
C ALA A 157 -1.63 21.93 17.80
N GLU A 158 -1.49 20.63 17.99
CA GLU A 158 -0.27 20.00 18.52
C GLU A 158 0.93 20.24 17.61
N LEU A 159 0.76 20.06 16.29
CA LEU A 159 1.81 20.38 15.32
C LEU A 159 2.21 21.85 15.35
N SER A 160 1.24 22.76 15.47
CA SER A 160 1.51 24.20 15.58
C SER A 160 2.38 24.53 16.80
N GLU A 161 2.06 23.94 17.96
CA GLU A 161 2.84 24.10 19.19
C GLU A 161 4.25 23.51 19.04
N GLN A 162 4.40 22.34 18.43
CA GLN A 162 5.70 21.73 18.15
C GLN A 162 6.54 22.63 17.25
N MET A 163 5.99 23.14 16.15
CA MET A 163 6.73 24.01 15.23
C MET A 163 7.18 25.32 15.90
N LEU A 164 6.32 25.97 16.65
CA LEU A 164 6.68 27.17 17.42
C LEU A 164 7.79 26.88 18.44
N SER A 165 7.69 25.75 19.13
CA SER A 165 8.71 25.32 20.09
C SER A 165 10.04 25.00 19.40
N SER A 166 10.01 24.37 18.24
CA SER A 166 11.22 24.09 17.42
C SER A 166 11.88 25.38 16.95
N MET A 167 11.10 26.37 16.51
CA MET A 167 11.61 27.70 16.15
C MET A 167 12.26 28.42 17.35
N ALA A 168 11.69 28.26 18.54
CA ALA A 168 12.27 28.85 19.77
C ALA A 168 13.55 28.14 20.25
N ASN A 169 13.82 26.95 19.77
CA ASN A 169 14.98 26.13 20.10
C ASN A 169 15.94 25.94 18.90
N ASP A 170 15.89 26.81 17.91
CA ASP A 170 16.64 26.76 16.66
C ASP A 170 18.15 27.03 16.80
N ILE A 171 18.60 27.37 18.00
CA ILE A 171 20.03 27.51 18.35
C ILE A 171 20.75 26.14 18.39
N PHE A 172 20.02 25.02 18.51
CA PHE A 172 20.55 23.67 18.33
C PHE A 172 20.38 23.30 16.85
N PRO A 173 21.46 23.34 16.05
CA PRO A 173 21.33 23.29 14.60
C PRO A 173 20.90 21.92 14.10
N PHE A 174 20.26 21.88 12.94
CA PHE A 174 19.76 20.65 12.32
C PHE A 174 20.85 19.60 12.11
N SER A 175 22.10 20.02 11.79
CA SER A 175 23.24 19.12 11.69
C SER A 175 23.52 18.34 12.97
N ASP A 176 23.41 19.02 14.13
CA ASP A 176 23.65 18.42 15.42
C ASP A 176 22.50 17.52 15.85
N ILE A 177 21.26 17.90 15.46
CA ILE A 177 20.06 17.04 15.61
C ILE A 177 20.25 15.74 14.81
N CYS A 178 20.61 15.84 13.54
CA CYS A 178 20.86 14.68 12.69
C CYS A 178 21.98 13.78 13.26
N ALA A 179 23.08 14.38 13.68
CA ALA A 179 24.22 13.64 14.24
C ALA A 179 23.87 12.92 15.54
N LYS A 180 23.09 13.57 16.41
CA LYS A 180 22.73 13.02 17.72
C LYS A 180 21.68 11.91 17.65
N TYR A 181 20.66 12.07 16.83
CA TYR A 181 19.51 11.16 16.78
C TYR A 181 19.50 10.25 15.55
N GLY A 182 20.53 10.32 14.69
CA GLY A 182 20.60 9.51 13.47
C GLY A 182 19.58 9.90 12.39
N LEU A 183 19.09 11.15 12.42
CA LEU A 183 18.13 11.61 11.43
C LEU A 183 18.83 11.97 10.13
N ASN A 184 18.09 11.89 9.03
CA ASN A 184 18.55 12.34 7.71
C ASN A 184 17.69 13.50 7.17
N SER A 185 18.15 14.15 6.10
CA SER A 185 17.47 15.25 5.43
C SER A 185 16.93 14.85 4.05
N ASP A 186 16.69 13.57 3.85
CA ASP A 186 16.34 13.01 2.53
C ASP A 186 14.94 13.40 2.07
N LEU A 187 14.07 13.74 3.03
CA LEU A 187 12.71 14.20 2.79
C LEU A 187 12.51 15.60 3.37
N THR A 188 12.17 16.56 2.52
CA THR A 188 11.93 17.94 2.93
C THR A 188 10.57 18.43 2.43
N PHE A 189 9.87 19.15 3.29
CA PHE A 189 8.67 19.89 2.96
C PHE A 189 8.91 21.39 3.16
N ALA A 190 8.53 22.20 2.19
CA ALA A 190 8.61 23.64 2.30
C ALA A 190 7.27 24.32 1.98
N TYR A 191 6.88 25.27 2.79
CA TYR A 191 5.76 26.15 2.51
C TYR A 191 6.28 27.56 2.25
N GLN A 192 5.85 28.15 1.15
CA GLN A 192 6.27 29.47 0.73
C GLN A 192 5.04 30.35 0.49
N ALA A 193 4.90 31.39 1.28
CA ALA A 193 3.90 32.42 1.06
C ALA A 193 4.16 33.12 -0.29
N GLU A 194 3.18 33.86 -0.78
CA GLU A 194 3.26 34.55 -2.06
C GLU A 194 4.52 35.43 -2.11
N LEU A 195 5.39 35.11 -3.05
CA LEU A 195 6.55 35.92 -3.40
C LEU A 195 6.27 36.62 -4.72
N SER A 196 6.47 37.90 -4.78
CA SER A 196 6.46 38.62 -6.07
C SER A 196 7.66 38.17 -6.89
N ASP A 197 7.40 37.65 -8.09
CA ASP A 197 8.45 37.39 -9.09
C ASP A 197 8.83 38.68 -9.86
N ASP A 198 8.04 39.74 -9.63
CA ASP A 198 8.18 41.04 -10.28
C ASP A 198 8.74 42.08 -9.31
N TYR A 199 9.95 42.54 -9.54
CA TYR A 199 10.60 43.51 -8.70
C TYR A 199 10.72 44.86 -9.47
N PRO A 200 10.04 45.92 -9.02
CA PRO A 200 10.16 47.22 -9.68
C PRO A 200 11.57 47.77 -9.54
N ILE A 201 12.15 48.22 -10.64
CA ILE A 201 13.43 48.96 -10.71
C ILE A 201 13.22 50.18 -11.60
N GLY A 202 12.97 51.35 -10.97
CA GLY A 202 12.54 52.54 -11.66
C GLY A 202 11.26 52.32 -12.47
N ASP A 203 11.30 52.63 -13.76
CA ASP A 203 10.18 52.48 -14.69
C ASP A 203 10.10 51.06 -15.30
N THR A 204 10.95 50.13 -14.85
CA THR A 204 11.01 48.75 -15.37
C THR A 204 10.72 47.72 -14.27
N ILE A 205 10.42 46.48 -14.71
CA ILE A 205 10.21 45.34 -13.82
C ILE A 205 11.34 44.34 -14.07
N ALA A 206 12.14 44.04 -13.03
CA ALA A 206 13.04 42.92 -13.03
C ALA A 206 12.27 41.64 -12.69
N ARG A 207 12.44 40.61 -13.53
CA ARG A 207 11.82 39.29 -13.29
C ARG A 207 12.86 38.32 -12.81
N GLY A 208 12.44 37.56 -11.78
CA GLY A 208 13.23 36.43 -11.32
C GLY A 208 13.42 35.40 -12.44
N HIS A 209 14.65 34.91 -12.61
CA HIS A 209 14.93 33.75 -13.46
C HIS A 209 15.53 32.65 -12.60
N ASP A 210 14.88 31.51 -12.63
CA ASP A 210 15.30 30.36 -11.81
C ASP A 210 16.55 29.72 -12.47
N LEU A 211 17.64 29.71 -11.73
CA LEU A 211 18.87 29.02 -12.09
C LEU A 211 18.83 27.61 -11.51
N SER A 212 18.20 26.68 -12.21
CA SER A 212 18.14 25.30 -11.77
C SER A 212 19.53 24.64 -11.83
N LEU A 213 19.84 23.88 -10.78
CA LEU A 213 20.96 22.94 -10.80
C LEU A 213 20.50 21.63 -11.45
N ASP A 214 21.36 21.00 -12.25
CA ASP A 214 21.07 19.71 -12.91
C ASP A 214 21.04 18.52 -11.95
N MET A 215 21.46 18.73 -10.70
CA MET A 215 21.48 17.70 -9.67
C MET A 215 20.46 18.00 -8.57
N ALA A 216 19.71 16.98 -8.16
CA ALA A 216 18.86 17.06 -6.98
C ALA A 216 19.71 17.14 -5.71
N LYS A 217 19.41 18.10 -4.82
CA LYS A 217 20.12 18.30 -3.55
C LYS A 217 19.75 17.22 -2.52
N MET A 218 18.57 16.67 -2.62
CA MET A 218 18.02 15.64 -1.71
C MET A 218 17.14 14.68 -2.51
N PRO A 219 16.84 13.49 -2.00
CA PRO A 219 15.98 12.52 -2.67
C PRO A 219 14.60 13.06 -3.03
N LEU A 220 13.94 13.80 -2.12
CA LEU A 220 12.61 14.36 -2.36
C LEU A 220 12.39 15.66 -1.59
N LEU A 221 12.06 16.72 -2.32
CA LEU A 221 11.57 18.00 -1.78
C LEU A 221 10.18 18.26 -2.37
N ILE A 222 9.19 18.40 -1.50
CA ILE A 222 7.85 18.88 -1.88
C ILE A 222 7.68 20.30 -1.34
N GLN A 223 7.25 21.19 -2.21
CA GLN A 223 7.02 22.57 -1.84
C GLN A 223 5.60 22.99 -2.22
N VAL A 224 4.98 23.77 -1.34
CA VAL A 224 3.71 24.46 -1.59
C VAL A 224 4.00 25.95 -1.69
N ARG A 225 3.56 26.56 -2.76
CA ARG A 225 3.72 27.99 -3.02
C ARG A 225 2.36 28.65 -3.23
N GLU A 226 2.13 29.76 -2.55
CA GLU A 226 1.00 30.64 -2.89
C GLU A 226 1.31 31.41 -4.17
N TYR A 227 0.36 31.44 -5.09
CA TYR A 227 0.50 32.14 -6.36
C TYR A 227 -0.86 32.52 -6.94
N ASN A 228 -1.12 33.81 -7.16
CA ASN A 228 -2.36 34.31 -7.78
C ASN A 228 -3.64 33.70 -7.19
N HIS A 229 -3.83 33.76 -5.89
CA HIS A 229 -4.99 33.23 -5.16
C HIS A 229 -5.21 31.73 -5.34
N THR A 230 -4.14 30.99 -5.58
CA THR A 230 -4.14 29.52 -5.62
C THR A 230 -2.87 28.98 -5.00
N TYR A 231 -2.79 27.66 -4.90
CA TYR A 231 -1.60 26.96 -4.41
C TYR A 231 -0.99 26.13 -5.52
N VAL A 232 0.32 26.23 -5.64
CA VAL A 232 1.12 25.46 -6.59
C VAL A 232 1.97 24.47 -5.81
N LEU A 233 1.81 23.20 -6.12
CA LEU A 233 2.64 22.12 -5.61
C LEU A 233 3.82 21.94 -6.54
N THR A 234 5.03 21.91 -6.00
CA THR A 234 6.23 21.56 -6.76
C THR A 234 6.95 20.40 -6.10
N ALA A 235 7.55 19.55 -6.91
CA ALA A 235 8.40 18.46 -6.46
C ALA A 235 9.75 18.56 -7.15
N GLU A 236 10.83 18.66 -6.35
CA GLU A 236 12.18 18.38 -6.82
C GLU A 236 12.59 17.01 -6.28
N TYR A 237 13.08 16.14 -7.16
CA TYR A 237 13.36 14.76 -6.77
C TYR A 237 14.52 14.17 -7.57
N ARG A 238 15.09 13.11 -7.05
CA ARG A 238 16.07 12.28 -7.77
C ARG A 238 15.35 11.42 -8.80
N SER A 239 15.53 11.72 -10.08
CA SER A 239 14.89 11.00 -11.18
C SER A 239 15.46 9.60 -11.42
N ASP A 240 16.57 9.26 -10.78
CA ASP A 240 17.11 7.91 -10.73
C ASP A 240 16.45 7.03 -9.62
N MET A 241 15.79 7.65 -8.66
CA MET A 241 15.03 6.97 -7.59
C MET A 241 13.53 6.93 -7.87
N TYR A 242 12.98 7.99 -8.43
CA TYR A 242 11.54 8.15 -8.61
C TYR A 242 11.17 8.45 -10.05
N SER A 243 10.19 7.72 -10.58
CA SER A 243 9.59 8.07 -11.87
C SER A 243 8.70 9.31 -11.75
N GLN A 244 8.56 10.03 -12.86
CA GLN A 244 7.65 11.18 -12.92
C GLN A 244 6.20 10.77 -12.56
N ALA A 245 5.76 9.58 -13.00
CA ALA A 245 4.42 9.08 -12.69
C ALA A 245 4.20 8.80 -11.20
N PHE A 246 5.24 8.35 -10.50
CA PHE A 246 5.19 8.14 -9.05
C PHE A 246 5.06 9.48 -8.31
N ILE A 247 5.85 10.47 -8.68
CA ILE A 247 5.81 11.81 -8.09
C ILE A 247 4.48 12.52 -8.39
N ASP A 248 3.96 12.42 -9.62
CA ASP A 248 2.64 12.95 -9.96
C ASP A 248 1.55 12.32 -9.09
N GLY A 249 1.64 11.00 -8.86
CA GLY A 249 0.78 10.29 -7.91
C GLY A 249 0.85 10.83 -6.47
N ILE A 250 2.04 11.21 -5.99
CA ILE A 250 2.21 11.86 -4.66
C ILE A 250 1.51 13.22 -4.63
N LEU A 251 1.68 14.05 -5.67
CA LEU A 251 1.03 15.36 -5.73
C LEU A 251 -0.50 15.23 -5.82
N ASP A 252 -1.01 14.28 -6.61
CA ASP A 252 -2.44 13.95 -6.67
C ASP A 252 -2.99 13.51 -5.31
N SER A 253 -2.24 12.65 -4.62
CA SER A 253 -2.60 12.16 -3.29
C SER A 253 -2.58 13.27 -2.25
N TYR A 254 -1.69 14.24 -2.38
CA TYR A 254 -1.61 15.40 -1.50
C TYR A 254 -2.85 16.30 -1.66
N GLU A 255 -3.25 16.58 -2.89
CA GLU A 255 -4.47 17.32 -3.16
C GLU A 255 -5.73 16.56 -2.69
N ALA A 256 -5.75 15.23 -2.85
CA ALA A 256 -6.82 14.39 -2.33
C ALA A 256 -6.89 14.44 -0.79
N ALA A 257 -5.73 14.42 -0.11
CA ALA A 257 -5.65 14.57 1.34
C ALA A 257 -6.25 15.90 1.80
N MET A 258 -5.90 17.00 1.13
CA MET A 258 -6.47 18.32 1.41
C MET A 258 -7.99 18.34 1.21
N SER A 259 -8.46 17.85 0.07
CA SER A 259 -9.89 17.77 -0.25
C SER A 259 -10.69 16.92 0.75
N SER A 260 -10.07 15.85 1.25
CA SER A 260 -10.65 14.98 2.27
C SER A 260 -10.68 15.66 3.63
N ALA A 261 -9.59 16.29 4.05
CA ALA A 261 -9.46 16.95 5.35
C ALA A 261 -10.53 18.04 5.57
N LEU A 262 -10.88 18.79 4.52
CA LEU A 262 -11.95 19.81 4.58
C LEU A 262 -13.32 19.24 5.00
N LYS A 263 -13.53 17.93 4.90
CA LYS A 263 -14.83 17.25 5.08
C LYS A 263 -14.83 16.27 6.25
N THR A 264 -13.67 15.95 6.82
CA THR A 264 -13.51 14.92 7.84
C THR A 264 -13.26 15.54 9.22
N LYS A 265 -13.57 14.76 10.25
CA LYS A 265 -13.37 15.17 11.65
C LYS A 265 -12.11 14.53 12.24
N TYR A 266 -11.85 13.28 11.94
CA TYR A 266 -10.74 12.51 12.51
C TYR A 266 -9.62 12.32 11.51
N VAL A 267 -8.38 12.27 12.00
CA VAL A 267 -7.19 12.05 11.15
C VAL A 267 -7.28 10.73 10.38
N SER A 268 -7.84 9.68 11.00
CA SER A 268 -8.03 8.37 10.36
C SER A 268 -8.94 8.39 9.14
N GLU A 269 -9.84 9.37 9.04
CA GLU A 269 -10.80 9.51 7.95
C GLU A 269 -10.22 10.23 6.72
N ILE A 270 -9.03 10.83 6.86
CA ILE A 270 -8.39 11.53 5.73
C ILE A 270 -7.95 10.51 4.68
N SER A 271 -8.58 10.57 3.53
CA SER A 271 -8.20 9.77 2.36
C SER A 271 -7.10 10.47 1.58
N VAL A 272 -6.07 9.72 1.23
CA VAL A 272 -4.97 10.17 0.35
C VAL A 272 -5.10 9.59 -1.06
N ILE A 273 -6.18 8.85 -1.34
CA ILE A 273 -6.39 8.22 -2.64
C ILE A 273 -7.04 9.23 -3.58
N SER A 274 -6.33 9.60 -4.63
CA SER A 274 -6.84 10.48 -5.69
C SER A 274 -7.89 9.78 -6.55
N GLN A 275 -8.67 10.54 -7.29
CA GLN A 275 -9.65 9.96 -8.24
C GLN A 275 -8.95 9.13 -9.33
N SER A 276 -7.75 9.54 -9.78
CA SER A 276 -6.94 8.75 -10.71
C SER A 276 -6.52 7.41 -10.11
N GLY A 277 -6.15 7.38 -8.82
CA GLY A 277 -5.86 6.16 -8.08
C GLY A 277 -7.08 5.23 -7.96
N VAL A 278 -8.25 5.78 -7.62
CA VAL A 278 -9.50 5.00 -7.58
C VAL A 278 -9.81 4.38 -8.94
N ASN A 279 -9.68 5.15 -10.02
CA ASN A 279 -9.94 4.67 -11.37
C ASN A 279 -8.95 3.54 -11.76
N LYS A 280 -7.67 3.67 -11.39
CA LYS A 280 -6.66 2.66 -11.65
C LYS A 280 -6.92 1.36 -10.88
N ILE A 281 -7.36 1.46 -9.62
CA ILE A 281 -7.76 0.28 -8.84
C ILE A 281 -9.00 -0.38 -9.48
N ALA A 282 -9.97 0.41 -9.93
CA ALA A 282 -11.15 -0.11 -10.63
C ALA A 282 -10.76 -0.83 -11.94
N GLU A 283 -9.81 -0.27 -12.70
CA GLU A 283 -9.26 -0.91 -13.89
C GLU A 283 -8.59 -2.25 -13.58
N PHE A 284 -7.76 -2.33 -12.52
CA PHE A 284 -7.15 -3.59 -12.10
C PHE A 284 -8.17 -4.63 -11.65
N ASN A 285 -9.29 -4.20 -11.09
CA ASN A 285 -10.38 -5.07 -10.65
C ASN A 285 -11.37 -5.41 -11.78
N HIS A 286 -11.17 -4.88 -12.98
CA HIS A 286 -11.97 -5.25 -14.16
C HIS A 286 -11.52 -6.62 -14.66
N THR A 287 -11.84 -7.64 -13.85
CA THR A 287 -11.47 -9.04 -14.08
C THR A 287 -12.67 -9.90 -14.50
N GLU A 288 -13.85 -9.28 -14.64
CA GLU A 288 -15.03 -9.99 -15.11
C GLU A 288 -14.76 -10.57 -16.51
N ASN A 289 -14.88 -11.85 -16.60
CA ASN A 289 -14.85 -12.58 -17.87
C ASN A 289 -16.09 -13.45 -17.98
N GLU A 290 -16.80 -13.35 -19.08
CA GLU A 290 -17.90 -14.28 -19.36
C GLU A 290 -17.31 -15.65 -19.72
N PHE A 291 -17.08 -16.46 -18.71
CA PHE A 291 -16.89 -17.89 -18.93
C PHE A 291 -18.25 -18.46 -19.36
N GLY A 292 -18.25 -19.36 -20.32
CA GLY A 292 -19.47 -20.11 -20.70
C GLY A 292 -19.96 -20.97 -19.54
N ARG A 293 -20.62 -20.32 -18.55
CA ARG A 293 -21.13 -20.92 -17.30
C ARG A 293 -22.36 -21.83 -17.51
N SER A 294 -22.54 -22.37 -18.71
CA SER A 294 -23.67 -23.24 -19.05
C SER A 294 -23.37 -24.72 -18.89
N LYS A 295 -22.11 -25.09 -18.66
CA LYS A 295 -21.66 -26.48 -18.63
C LYS A 295 -20.81 -26.73 -17.40
N THR A 296 -21.03 -27.91 -16.81
CA THR A 296 -20.13 -28.42 -15.76
C THR A 296 -18.89 -29.04 -16.39
N ILE A 297 -17.87 -29.35 -15.58
CA ILE A 297 -16.69 -30.08 -16.02
C ILE A 297 -17.07 -31.51 -16.53
N SER A 298 -18.14 -32.12 -15.97
CA SER A 298 -18.68 -33.39 -16.42
C SER A 298 -19.20 -33.30 -17.86
N ASP A 299 -19.99 -32.23 -18.15
CA ASP A 299 -20.52 -32.00 -19.50
C ASP A 299 -19.39 -31.81 -20.54
N MET A 300 -18.36 -31.04 -20.16
CA MET A 300 -17.21 -30.76 -21.01
C MET A 300 -16.41 -32.06 -21.29
N PHE A 301 -16.29 -32.89 -20.26
CA PHE A 301 -15.56 -34.15 -20.39
C PHE A 301 -16.34 -35.14 -21.26
N ASP A 302 -17.66 -35.29 -21.08
CA ASP A 302 -18.52 -36.14 -21.92
C ASP A 302 -18.41 -35.74 -23.39
N GLU A 303 -18.45 -34.43 -23.70
CA GLU A 303 -18.27 -33.95 -25.09
C GLU A 303 -16.90 -34.29 -25.66
N LEU A 304 -15.83 -34.24 -24.86
CA LEU A 304 -14.50 -34.64 -25.33
C LEU A 304 -14.41 -36.17 -25.56
N ALA A 305 -15.01 -36.94 -24.68
CA ALA A 305 -15.07 -38.39 -24.82
C ALA A 305 -15.86 -38.82 -26.07
N GLU A 306 -16.90 -38.08 -26.44
CA GLU A 306 -17.66 -38.28 -27.67
C GLU A 306 -16.92 -37.81 -28.95
N THR A 307 -16.27 -36.63 -28.90
CA THR A 307 -15.70 -35.99 -30.09
C THR A 307 -14.29 -36.45 -30.45
N ILE A 308 -13.47 -36.78 -29.43
CA ILE A 308 -12.07 -37.22 -29.60
C ILE A 308 -11.73 -38.45 -28.74
N PRO A 309 -12.52 -39.54 -28.80
CA PRO A 309 -12.42 -40.70 -27.92
C PRO A 309 -11.04 -41.34 -27.84
N ASP A 310 -10.33 -41.39 -28.98
CA ASP A 310 -9.03 -42.07 -29.12
C ASP A 310 -7.83 -41.17 -28.75
N HIS A 311 -8.07 -39.89 -28.44
CA HIS A 311 -6.99 -39.01 -28.00
C HIS A 311 -6.58 -39.36 -26.57
N THR A 312 -5.30 -39.20 -26.26
CA THR A 312 -4.76 -39.41 -24.92
C THR A 312 -5.28 -38.36 -23.96
N ALA A 313 -6.00 -38.77 -22.91
CA ALA A 313 -6.52 -37.93 -21.85
C ALA A 313 -5.59 -37.88 -20.64
N VAL A 314 -4.98 -39.01 -20.24
CA VAL A 314 -4.11 -39.11 -19.06
C VAL A 314 -2.82 -39.85 -19.41
N VAL A 315 -1.70 -39.35 -18.92
CA VAL A 315 -0.39 -40.01 -18.99
C VAL A 315 0.24 -40.05 -17.61
N PHE A 316 0.59 -41.23 -17.16
CA PHE A 316 1.37 -41.44 -15.96
C PHE A 316 2.45 -42.49 -16.17
N LYS A 317 3.73 -42.08 -16.18
CA LYS A 317 4.85 -42.92 -16.55
C LYS A 317 4.61 -43.59 -17.94
N ASP A 318 4.60 -44.89 -17.99
CA ASP A 318 4.40 -45.68 -19.24
C ASP A 318 2.92 -45.97 -19.53
N ARG A 319 2.02 -45.59 -18.65
CA ARG A 319 0.56 -45.78 -18.80
C ARG A 319 -0.08 -44.59 -19.50
N LYS A 320 -0.93 -44.85 -20.44
CA LYS A 320 -1.74 -43.87 -21.16
C LYS A 320 -3.18 -44.33 -21.18
N TYR A 321 -4.09 -43.38 -20.96
CA TYR A 321 -5.51 -43.59 -21.10
C TYR A 321 -6.07 -42.61 -22.11
N THR A 322 -6.90 -43.11 -23.03
CA THR A 322 -7.67 -42.28 -23.95
C THR A 322 -8.85 -41.64 -23.23
N TYR A 323 -9.49 -40.67 -23.86
CA TYR A 323 -10.74 -40.08 -23.30
C TYR A 323 -11.81 -41.15 -23.12
N LYS A 324 -11.95 -42.08 -24.09
CA LYS A 324 -12.88 -43.21 -24.02
C LYS A 324 -12.57 -44.14 -22.85
N GLU A 325 -11.33 -44.53 -22.65
CA GLU A 325 -10.94 -45.44 -21.55
C GLU A 325 -11.15 -44.77 -20.18
N LEU A 326 -10.85 -43.47 -20.07
CA LEU A 326 -11.09 -42.69 -18.87
C LEU A 326 -12.60 -42.57 -18.59
N ASP A 327 -13.39 -42.35 -19.64
CA ASP A 327 -14.84 -42.25 -19.57
C ASP A 327 -15.46 -43.55 -19.05
N GLU A 328 -15.12 -44.73 -19.69
CA GLU A 328 -15.60 -46.04 -19.28
C GLU A 328 -15.23 -46.41 -17.83
N LEU A 329 -14.01 -46.08 -17.40
CA LEU A 329 -13.58 -46.33 -16.02
C LEU A 329 -14.29 -45.43 -15.02
N SER A 330 -14.42 -44.13 -15.33
CA SER A 330 -15.09 -43.16 -14.44
C SER A 330 -16.61 -43.40 -14.39
N ASP A 331 -17.25 -43.87 -15.48
CA ASP A 331 -18.65 -44.27 -15.49
C ASP A 331 -18.92 -45.44 -14.56
N ARG A 332 -18.13 -46.51 -14.66
CA ARG A 332 -18.25 -47.68 -13.78
C ARG A 332 -18.08 -47.29 -12.30
N LEU A 333 -17.10 -46.43 -12.02
CA LEU A 333 -16.88 -45.92 -10.66
C LEU A 333 -18.04 -45.04 -10.23
N GLY A 334 -18.54 -44.14 -11.07
CA GLY A 334 -19.69 -43.29 -10.77
C GLY A 334 -20.96 -44.09 -10.47
N LYS A 335 -21.25 -45.08 -11.29
CA LYS A 335 -22.38 -46.01 -11.07
C LYS A 335 -22.23 -46.85 -9.81
N TYR A 336 -21.00 -47.26 -9.47
CA TYR A 336 -20.73 -47.91 -8.17
C TYR A 336 -21.03 -46.98 -7.02
N ILE A 337 -20.53 -45.75 -7.03
CA ILE A 337 -20.73 -44.74 -6.00
C ILE A 337 -22.24 -44.43 -5.85
N ALA A 338 -22.91 -44.14 -6.95
CA ALA A 338 -24.36 -43.88 -6.96
C ALA A 338 -25.20 -45.04 -6.41
N SER A 339 -24.79 -46.29 -6.69
CA SER A 339 -25.47 -47.49 -6.14
C SER A 339 -25.34 -47.67 -4.63
N GLN A 340 -24.38 -46.99 -4.01
CA GLN A 340 -24.24 -46.91 -2.53
C GLN A 340 -25.12 -45.79 -1.94
N GLY A 341 -25.93 -45.12 -2.76
CA GLY A 341 -26.77 -43.97 -2.33
C GLY A 341 -26.01 -42.69 -2.15
N ILE A 342 -24.79 -42.57 -2.68
CA ILE A 342 -23.93 -41.40 -2.61
C ILE A 342 -24.16 -40.55 -3.88
N GLY A 343 -24.40 -39.24 -3.71
CA GLY A 343 -24.70 -38.32 -4.81
C GLY A 343 -24.55 -36.87 -4.41
N ARG A 344 -25.49 -36.03 -4.87
CA ARG A 344 -25.45 -34.57 -4.69
C ARG A 344 -25.20 -34.18 -3.23
N GLU A 345 -24.28 -33.26 -2.98
CA GLU A 345 -23.86 -32.75 -1.67
C GLU A 345 -23.14 -33.76 -0.75
N ASP A 346 -22.99 -35.02 -1.18
CA ASP A 346 -22.18 -35.99 -0.46
C ASP A 346 -20.72 -35.85 -0.79
N VAL A 347 -19.85 -36.12 0.18
CA VAL A 347 -18.38 -36.04 0.00
C VAL A 347 -17.78 -37.44 -0.09
N VAL A 348 -16.92 -37.63 -1.11
CA VAL A 348 -16.07 -38.80 -1.26
C VAL A 348 -14.61 -38.38 -1.12
N SER A 349 -13.94 -38.89 -0.11
CA SER A 349 -12.52 -38.61 0.14
C SER A 349 -11.63 -39.51 -0.72
N ILE A 350 -10.51 -38.94 -1.18
CA ILE A 350 -9.55 -39.62 -2.06
C ILE A 350 -8.17 -39.54 -1.42
N LEU A 351 -7.62 -40.67 -0.98
CA LEU A 351 -6.29 -40.81 -0.36
C LEU A 351 -5.43 -41.73 -1.22
N ILE A 352 -4.75 -41.16 -2.20
CA ILE A 352 -3.96 -41.90 -3.17
C ILE A 352 -2.60 -41.25 -3.41
N PRO A 353 -1.55 -42.00 -3.81
CA PRO A 353 -0.31 -41.40 -4.26
C PRO A 353 -0.49 -40.78 -5.66
N ARG A 354 0.54 -40.08 -6.15
CA ARG A 354 0.52 -39.59 -7.53
C ARG A 354 0.51 -40.77 -8.47
N CYS A 355 -0.62 -40.98 -9.17
CA CYS A 355 -0.85 -42.02 -10.11
C CYS A 355 -2.00 -41.65 -11.08
N GLU A 356 -2.32 -42.48 -12.02
CA GLU A 356 -3.41 -42.30 -12.98
C GLU A 356 -4.79 -42.12 -12.34
N TYR A 357 -4.99 -42.71 -11.15
CA TYR A 357 -6.24 -42.57 -10.41
C TYR A 357 -6.50 -41.16 -9.88
N MET A 358 -5.51 -40.24 -9.93
CA MET A 358 -5.75 -38.82 -9.64
C MET A 358 -6.68 -38.16 -10.67
N ALA A 359 -6.88 -38.75 -11.82
CA ALA A 359 -7.89 -38.31 -12.80
C ALA A 359 -9.14 -39.20 -12.76
N ILE A 360 -8.96 -40.52 -12.66
CA ILE A 360 -10.08 -41.49 -12.71
C ILE A 360 -10.99 -41.35 -11.48
N ALA A 361 -10.43 -41.28 -10.29
CA ALA A 361 -11.23 -41.26 -9.07
C ALA A 361 -12.06 -39.98 -8.91
N PRO A 362 -11.50 -38.77 -9.07
CA PRO A 362 -12.31 -37.55 -9.06
C PRO A 362 -13.40 -37.54 -10.12
N MET A 363 -13.08 -37.98 -11.36
CA MET A 363 -14.07 -38.00 -12.43
C MET A 363 -15.23 -38.99 -12.14
N GLY A 364 -14.94 -40.13 -11.56
CA GLY A 364 -16.00 -41.07 -11.13
C GLY A 364 -16.88 -40.51 -10.02
N VAL A 365 -16.29 -39.77 -9.08
CA VAL A 365 -17.06 -39.06 -8.02
C VAL A 365 -17.95 -37.97 -8.61
N ILE A 366 -17.40 -37.16 -9.52
CA ILE A 366 -18.12 -36.11 -10.23
C ILE A 366 -19.31 -36.68 -11.01
N LYS A 367 -19.11 -37.79 -11.74
CA LYS A 367 -20.17 -38.47 -12.49
C LYS A 367 -21.27 -39.03 -11.61
N ALA A 368 -20.95 -39.41 -10.38
CA ALA A 368 -21.97 -39.79 -9.37
C ALA A 368 -22.79 -38.59 -8.87
N GLY A 369 -22.39 -37.36 -9.23
CA GLY A 369 -22.97 -36.12 -8.71
C GLY A 369 -22.49 -35.75 -7.32
N ALA A 370 -21.44 -36.39 -6.79
CA ALA A 370 -20.87 -36.14 -5.48
C ALA A 370 -19.66 -35.20 -5.55
N ALA A 371 -19.28 -34.61 -4.43
CA ALA A 371 -18.07 -33.81 -4.28
C ALA A 371 -16.87 -34.67 -3.90
N TYR A 372 -15.71 -34.40 -4.46
CA TYR A 372 -14.51 -35.09 -4.04
C TYR A 372 -13.67 -34.25 -3.06
N GLN A 373 -13.02 -34.93 -2.12
CA GLN A 373 -12.09 -34.35 -1.17
C GLN A 373 -10.70 -34.98 -1.35
N PRO A 374 -9.72 -34.28 -1.92
CA PRO A 374 -8.37 -34.81 -2.01
C PRO A 374 -7.68 -34.75 -0.64
N LEU A 375 -7.04 -35.87 -0.27
CA LEU A 375 -6.25 -36.01 0.96
C LEU A 375 -4.78 -36.22 0.57
N ASP A 376 -3.90 -35.34 1.03
CA ASP A 376 -2.46 -35.45 0.78
C ASP A 376 -1.85 -36.50 1.73
N PRO A 377 -1.27 -37.61 1.24
CA PRO A 377 -0.68 -38.65 2.07
C PRO A 377 0.52 -38.20 2.90
N THR A 378 1.07 -36.99 2.64
CA THR A 378 2.15 -36.42 3.44
C THR A 378 1.65 -35.73 4.73
N TYR A 379 0.33 -35.56 4.88
CA TYR A 379 -0.22 -34.97 6.10
C TYR A 379 -0.12 -35.91 7.29
N PRO A 380 0.06 -35.36 8.52
CA PRO A 380 -0.02 -36.13 9.75
C PRO A 380 -1.36 -36.88 9.86
N LYS A 381 -1.32 -38.06 10.46
CA LYS A 381 -2.49 -38.93 10.68
C LYS A 381 -3.67 -38.18 11.33
N ASP A 382 -3.42 -37.44 12.41
CA ASP A 382 -4.45 -36.70 13.11
C ASP A 382 -5.18 -35.69 12.23
N ARG A 383 -4.41 -35.06 11.31
CA ARG A 383 -4.97 -34.11 10.33
C ARG A 383 -5.85 -34.82 9.30
N LEU A 384 -5.41 -35.96 8.77
CA LEU A 384 -6.19 -36.75 7.85
C LEU A 384 -7.50 -37.27 8.49
N MET A 385 -7.41 -37.75 9.70
CA MET A 385 -8.58 -38.20 10.48
C MET A 385 -9.56 -37.07 10.74
N TYR A 386 -9.05 -35.90 11.17
CA TYR A 386 -9.88 -34.70 11.34
C TYR A 386 -10.63 -34.33 10.06
N MET A 387 -9.92 -34.32 8.91
CA MET A 387 -10.51 -33.95 7.62
C MET A 387 -11.60 -34.97 7.18
N LEU A 388 -11.42 -36.23 7.46
CA LEU A 388 -12.42 -37.29 7.17
C LEU A 388 -13.68 -37.16 8.05
N GLU A 389 -13.49 -36.86 9.33
CA GLU A 389 -14.58 -36.68 10.30
C GLU A 389 -15.35 -35.37 10.02
N ASP A 390 -14.64 -34.25 9.87
CA ASP A 390 -15.24 -32.94 9.67
C ASP A 390 -16.03 -32.86 8.33
N SER A 391 -15.53 -33.52 7.26
CA SER A 391 -16.22 -33.61 5.98
C SER A 391 -17.41 -34.58 5.97
N ALA A 392 -17.56 -35.41 6.98
CA ALA A 392 -18.52 -36.49 7.04
C ALA A 392 -18.51 -37.39 5.77
N ALA A 393 -17.30 -37.69 5.27
CA ALA A 393 -17.09 -38.41 4.02
C ALA A 393 -17.87 -39.74 4.02
N LYS A 394 -18.63 -39.96 2.94
CA LYS A 394 -19.48 -41.15 2.77
C LYS A 394 -18.73 -42.39 2.27
N LEU A 395 -17.62 -42.14 1.58
CA LEU A 395 -16.73 -43.15 1.00
C LEU A 395 -15.29 -42.61 1.01
N LEU A 396 -14.35 -43.49 1.28
CA LEU A 396 -12.93 -43.24 1.08
C LEU A 396 -12.43 -44.08 -0.12
N ILE A 397 -11.92 -43.45 -1.16
CA ILE A 397 -11.15 -44.11 -2.23
C ILE A 397 -9.68 -44.05 -1.83
N ALA A 398 -9.01 -45.17 -1.65
CA ALA A 398 -7.66 -45.19 -1.13
C ALA A 398 -6.74 -46.20 -1.87
N ASP A 399 -5.45 -45.93 -1.83
CA ASP A 399 -4.43 -46.95 -2.08
C ASP A 399 -4.26 -47.83 -0.82
N ARG A 400 -4.07 -49.12 -1.02
CA ARG A 400 -3.93 -50.07 0.13
C ARG A 400 -2.74 -49.74 1.02
N GLU A 401 -1.64 -49.24 0.44
CA GLU A 401 -0.42 -48.88 1.19
C GLU A 401 -0.62 -47.67 2.10
N LEU A 402 -1.60 -46.83 1.76
CA LEU A 402 -1.88 -45.58 2.51
C LEU A 402 -2.95 -45.76 3.60
N LEU A 403 -3.68 -46.89 3.63
CA LEU A 403 -4.71 -47.13 4.62
C LEU A 403 -4.23 -47.01 6.09
N PRO A 404 -3.00 -47.40 6.45
CA PRO A 404 -2.49 -47.20 7.81
C PRO A 404 -2.42 -45.77 8.29
N LEU A 405 -2.43 -44.79 7.37
CA LEU A 405 -2.48 -43.37 7.70
C LEU A 405 -3.83 -42.93 8.28
N VAL A 406 -4.89 -43.73 8.04
CA VAL A 406 -6.27 -43.45 8.45
C VAL A 406 -6.92 -44.69 9.13
N ASP A 407 -6.15 -45.48 9.90
CA ASP A 407 -6.57 -46.74 10.54
C ASP A 407 -7.73 -46.58 11.52
N GLY A 408 -8.08 -45.36 11.92
CA GLY A 408 -9.25 -45.02 12.73
C GLY A 408 -10.54 -44.80 11.95
N TYR A 409 -10.50 -44.69 10.64
CA TYR A 409 -11.67 -44.47 9.81
C TYR A 409 -12.59 -45.68 9.81
N GLN A 410 -13.89 -45.48 10.10
CA GLN A 410 -14.89 -46.54 10.20
C GLN A 410 -15.87 -46.57 9.01
N GLY A 411 -15.72 -45.64 8.06
CA GLY A 411 -16.57 -45.59 6.87
C GLY A 411 -16.19 -46.63 5.79
N PRO A 412 -16.98 -46.74 4.74
CA PRO A 412 -16.67 -47.58 3.60
C PRO A 412 -15.36 -47.16 2.91
N VAL A 413 -14.58 -48.15 2.46
CA VAL A 413 -13.35 -47.95 1.67
C VAL A 413 -13.44 -48.70 0.38
N LEU A 414 -13.09 -48.03 -0.74
CA LEU A 414 -12.88 -48.64 -2.03
C LEU A 414 -11.40 -48.50 -2.39
N PHE A 415 -10.75 -49.59 -2.74
CA PHE A 415 -9.35 -49.53 -3.14
C PHE A 415 -9.19 -49.26 -4.62
N THR A 416 -8.14 -48.54 -5.01
CA THR A 416 -7.85 -48.16 -6.41
C THR A 416 -7.68 -49.37 -7.31
N ASP A 417 -7.09 -50.47 -6.81
CA ASP A 417 -6.91 -51.73 -7.54
C ASP A 417 -8.21 -52.52 -7.77
N GLU A 418 -9.30 -52.18 -7.10
CA GLU A 418 -10.64 -52.74 -7.30
C GLU A 418 -11.42 -52.02 -8.40
N ILE A 419 -11.10 -50.76 -8.70
CA ILE A 419 -11.83 -49.91 -9.66
C ILE A 419 -11.92 -50.59 -11.07
N PRO A 420 -10.84 -51.15 -11.66
CA PRO A 420 -10.93 -51.79 -12.96
C PRO A 420 -11.82 -53.05 -12.98
N GLN A 421 -12.07 -53.64 -11.80
CA GLN A 421 -12.82 -54.91 -11.63
C GLN A 421 -14.28 -54.66 -11.22
N LEU A 422 -14.69 -53.36 -11.08
CA LEU A 422 -16.08 -53.06 -10.77
C LEU A 422 -17.02 -53.55 -11.85
N GLU A 423 -18.03 -54.30 -11.45
CA GLU A 423 -19.09 -54.76 -12.33
C GLU A 423 -19.96 -53.60 -12.81
N GLU A 424 -20.46 -53.69 -14.01
CA GLU A 424 -21.39 -52.71 -14.53
C GLU A 424 -22.71 -52.79 -13.80
N ARG A 425 -23.23 -51.60 -13.40
CA ARG A 425 -24.45 -51.48 -12.60
C ARG A 425 -25.50 -50.71 -13.40
N ASP A 426 -26.73 -51.18 -13.33
CA ASP A 426 -27.87 -50.50 -13.95
C ASP A 426 -28.38 -49.39 -13.03
N VAL A 427 -27.62 -48.27 -12.95
CA VAL A 427 -27.95 -47.08 -12.17
C VAL A 427 -27.80 -45.88 -13.04
N GLU A 428 -28.84 -45.05 -13.10
CA GLU A 428 -28.78 -43.78 -13.84
C GLU A 428 -27.96 -42.75 -13.06
N LEU A 429 -26.96 -42.17 -13.73
CA LEU A 429 -26.14 -41.11 -13.20
C LEU A 429 -26.87 -39.77 -13.33
N LYS A 430 -26.98 -39.04 -12.25
CA LYS A 430 -27.56 -37.69 -12.24
C LYS A 430 -26.47 -36.66 -12.48
N LYS A 431 -26.56 -35.93 -13.58
CA LYS A 431 -25.61 -34.85 -13.88
C LYS A 431 -25.65 -33.78 -12.78
N PRO A 432 -24.46 -33.30 -12.36
CA PRO A 432 -24.38 -32.19 -11.42
C PRO A 432 -24.83 -30.88 -12.05
N GLU A 433 -25.35 -29.98 -11.23
CA GLU A 433 -25.69 -28.62 -11.60
C GLU A 433 -24.58 -27.61 -11.14
N LEU A 434 -24.60 -26.40 -11.68
CA LEU A 434 -23.55 -25.41 -11.39
C LEU A 434 -23.46 -25.02 -9.89
N HIS A 435 -24.54 -25.13 -9.15
CA HIS A 435 -24.61 -24.82 -7.72
C HIS A 435 -24.37 -26.03 -6.81
N ASP A 436 -24.13 -27.21 -7.39
CA ASP A 436 -23.79 -28.37 -6.60
C ASP A 436 -22.35 -28.30 -6.10
N LEU A 437 -22.10 -28.92 -4.95
CA LEU A 437 -20.75 -29.03 -4.41
C LEU A 437 -19.86 -29.87 -5.33
N PHE A 438 -18.73 -29.30 -5.74
CA PHE A 438 -17.77 -29.92 -6.66
C PHE A 438 -16.59 -30.51 -5.93
N ILE A 439 -15.94 -29.70 -5.08
CA ILE A 439 -14.72 -30.11 -4.38
C ILE A 439 -14.69 -29.52 -2.98
N LEU A 440 -14.19 -30.26 -2.02
CA LEU A 440 -13.93 -29.83 -0.67
C LEU A 440 -12.41 -29.77 -0.42
N LEU A 441 -11.88 -28.56 -0.29
CA LEU A 441 -10.44 -28.33 -0.08
C LEU A 441 -10.18 -27.82 1.34
N TYR A 442 -9.22 -28.43 2.03
CA TYR A 442 -8.83 -27.95 3.36
C TYR A 442 -7.61 -27.04 3.32
N THR A 443 -7.74 -25.87 3.91
CA THR A 443 -6.68 -24.90 4.06
C THR A 443 -6.22 -24.80 5.51
N SER A 444 -4.96 -24.44 5.74
CA SER A 444 -4.45 -24.13 7.08
C SER A 444 -5.08 -22.82 7.56
N GLY A 445 -6.00 -22.89 8.53
CA GLY A 445 -6.58 -21.72 9.16
C GLY A 445 -5.60 -21.04 10.12
N PRO A 446 -5.77 -19.71 10.38
CA PRO A 446 -4.94 -18.96 11.33
C PRO A 446 -5.03 -19.48 12.78
N THR A 447 -6.04 -20.28 13.10
CA THR A 447 -6.25 -20.93 14.41
C THR A 447 -5.55 -22.29 14.56
N GLY A 448 -4.80 -22.74 13.53
CA GLY A 448 -4.15 -24.05 13.50
C GLY A 448 -5.08 -25.23 13.16
N VAL A 449 -6.39 -25.05 13.21
CA VAL A 449 -7.37 -26.07 12.79
C VAL A 449 -7.65 -25.90 11.30
N PRO A 450 -7.54 -26.97 10.47
CA PRO A 450 -7.87 -26.91 9.05
C PRO A 450 -9.33 -26.52 8.83
N LYS A 451 -9.59 -25.69 7.80
CA LYS A 451 -10.94 -25.28 7.42
C LYS A 451 -11.28 -25.81 6.04
N GLY A 452 -12.42 -26.46 5.90
CA GLY A 452 -12.95 -26.96 4.63
C GLY A 452 -13.52 -25.80 3.79
N CYS A 453 -12.98 -25.59 2.62
CA CYS A 453 -13.49 -24.67 1.61
C CYS A 453 -14.34 -25.46 0.62
N MET A 454 -15.64 -25.19 0.59
CA MET A 454 -16.61 -25.82 -0.31
C MET A 454 -16.70 -25.00 -1.59
N LEU A 455 -16.32 -25.61 -2.71
CA LEU A 455 -16.39 -25.00 -4.04
C LEU A 455 -17.48 -25.68 -4.87
N GLU A 456 -18.30 -24.85 -5.50
CA GLU A 456 -19.35 -25.31 -6.43
C GLU A 456 -18.79 -25.49 -7.85
N TYR A 457 -19.52 -26.19 -8.73
CA TYR A 457 -19.14 -26.31 -10.16
C TYR A 457 -19.10 -24.97 -10.89
N GLY A 458 -19.82 -23.97 -10.39
CA GLY A 458 -19.89 -22.64 -10.98
C GLY A 458 -18.77 -21.69 -10.58
N ASN A 459 -17.86 -22.07 -9.64
CA ASN A 459 -16.78 -21.20 -9.15
C ASN A 459 -15.58 -21.05 -10.12
#